data_514e8ed7a2a8fcc314e9a6a0a32f533e
#
_entry.id   514e8ed7a2a8fcc314e9a6a0a32f533e
#
_cell.length_a   1.000
_cell.length_b   1.000
_cell.length_c   1.000
_cell.angle_alpha   90.00
_cell.angle_beta   90.00
_cell.angle_gamma   90.00
#
_symmetry.space_group_name_H-M   'P 1'
#
loop_
_entity.id
_entity.type
_entity.pdbx_description
1 polymer ?
#
loop_
_entity_poly.entity_id
_entity_poly.type
_entity_poly.pdbx_seq_one_letter_code
_entity_poly.pdbx_strand_id
1 'polypeptide(L)'
;MNQSRPPFVDAHFHLWDRQVLRYPWLDAAETALIAQSYRIADYRRELANWNLVGAVHVDAGAHADEGRDETQWLNSVAEADGLPSAIVARVALERPDVEAELAWQAGHARVRGIRHLINWHPHDASRRAYPRDLTRDPDWRRGYALLGRHG
;
A
#
# COMPACT_ATOMS: atom_id res chain seq x y z
N MET A 1 31.33 -22.84 -8.69
CA MET A 1 31.44 -21.37 -8.73
C MET A 1 30.07 -20.83 -8.39
N ASN A 2 29.93 -20.25 -7.21
CA ASN A 2 28.65 -19.70 -6.77
C ASN A 2 28.52 -18.33 -7.46
N GLN A 3 27.87 -18.30 -8.64
CA GLN A 3 27.55 -17.02 -9.27
C GLN A 3 26.54 -16.33 -8.37
N SER A 4 26.97 -15.27 -7.69
CA SER A 4 26.07 -14.44 -6.89
C SER A 4 24.94 -13.96 -7.82
N ARG A 5 23.70 -14.23 -7.42
CA ARG A 5 22.54 -13.74 -8.19
C ARG A 5 22.63 -12.22 -8.32
N PRO A 6 22.22 -11.64 -9.46
CA PRO A 6 22.24 -10.19 -9.63
C PRO A 6 21.38 -9.52 -8.57
N PRO A 7 21.78 -8.35 -8.08
CA PRO A 7 20.95 -7.56 -7.17
C PRO A 7 19.69 -7.09 -7.87
N PHE A 8 18.56 -7.08 -7.13
CA PHE A 8 17.30 -6.53 -7.65
C PHE A 8 16.54 -5.78 -6.55
N VAL A 9 15.67 -4.88 -6.98
CA VAL A 9 14.67 -4.21 -6.15
C VAL A 9 13.30 -4.77 -6.51
N ASP A 10 12.55 -5.21 -5.49
CA ASP A 10 11.15 -5.53 -5.68
C ASP A 10 10.34 -4.23 -5.67
N ALA A 11 9.84 -3.83 -6.83
CA ALA A 11 9.15 -2.56 -7.01
C ALA A 11 7.69 -2.57 -6.52
N HIS A 12 7.15 -3.73 -6.12
CA HIS A 12 5.76 -3.84 -5.70
C HIS A 12 5.51 -5.11 -4.89
N PHE A 13 5.57 -5.01 -3.58
CA PHE A 13 5.17 -6.09 -2.70
C PHE A 13 4.17 -5.60 -1.66
N HIS A 14 3.54 -6.53 -0.95
CA HIS A 14 2.60 -6.27 0.11
C HIS A 14 2.96 -7.05 1.36
N LEU A 15 2.76 -6.43 2.52
CA LEU A 15 2.70 -7.08 3.82
C LEU A 15 1.33 -6.78 4.43
N TRP A 16 0.81 -7.71 5.20
CA TRP A 16 -0.39 -7.48 5.99
C TRP A 16 -0.34 -8.30 7.28
N ASP A 17 -0.81 -7.70 8.36
CA ASP A 17 -0.90 -8.36 9.66
C ASP A 17 -2.29 -8.15 10.26
N ARG A 18 -3.11 -9.21 10.21
CA ARG A 18 -4.48 -9.19 10.72
C ARG A 18 -4.58 -9.07 12.25
N GLN A 19 -3.47 -9.16 12.97
CA GLN A 19 -3.41 -8.89 14.40
C GLN A 19 -3.22 -7.39 14.70
N VAL A 20 -2.78 -6.63 13.70
CA VAL A 20 -2.48 -5.19 13.82
C VAL A 20 -3.55 -4.35 13.14
N LEU A 21 -3.96 -4.74 11.92
CA LEU A 21 -4.85 -3.98 11.05
C LEU A 21 -5.97 -4.86 10.49
N ARG A 22 -7.05 -4.23 10.06
CA ARG A 22 -8.17 -4.88 9.38
C ARG A 22 -7.97 -4.85 7.87
N TYR A 23 -8.18 -5.99 7.23
CA TYR A 23 -8.09 -6.13 5.77
C TYR A 23 -9.40 -6.77 5.26
N PRO A 24 -10.46 -5.98 5.00
CA PRO A 24 -11.78 -6.51 4.66
C PRO A 24 -11.79 -7.42 3.42
N TRP A 25 -10.87 -7.21 2.48
CA TRP A 25 -10.74 -8.04 1.28
C TRP A 25 -10.28 -9.48 1.60
N LEU A 26 -9.65 -9.72 2.75
CA LEU A 26 -9.26 -11.07 3.20
C LEU A 26 -10.41 -11.87 3.82
N ASP A 27 -11.56 -11.25 4.04
CA ASP A 27 -12.73 -11.94 4.60
C ASP A 27 -13.60 -12.59 3.50
N ALA A 28 -13.28 -12.34 2.23
CA ALA A 28 -13.98 -12.93 1.09
C ALA A 28 -13.58 -14.41 0.90
N ALA A 29 -14.51 -15.24 0.46
CA ALA A 29 -14.27 -16.66 0.23
C ALA A 29 -13.15 -16.92 -0.79
N GLU A 30 -13.03 -16.06 -1.80
CA GLU A 30 -12.03 -16.15 -2.86
C GLU A 30 -10.61 -15.96 -2.37
N THR A 31 -10.43 -15.27 -1.22
CA THR A 31 -9.14 -15.00 -0.61
C THR A 31 -8.78 -15.93 0.54
N ALA A 32 -9.59 -16.95 0.83
CA ALA A 32 -9.42 -17.85 1.97
C ALA A 32 -8.02 -18.48 2.06
N LEU A 33 -7.39 -18.77 0.92
CA LEU A 33 -6.04 -19.37 0.88
C LEU A 33 -4.92 -18.42 1.35
N ILE A 34 -5.16 -17.12 1.28
CA ILE A 34 -4.20 -16.07 1.67
C ILE A 34 -4.71 -15.23 2.85
N ALA A 35 -5.76 -15.69 3.53
CA ALA A 35 -6.40 -14.96 4.62
C ALA A 35 -5.57 -14.88 5.91
N GLN A 36 -4.45 -15.60 6.02
CA GLN A 36 -3.49 -15.43 7.13
C GLN A 36 -2.69 -14.13 6.99
N SER A 37 -2.05 -13.70 8.08
CA SER A 37 -1.07 -12.61 8.01
C SER A 37 0.13 -13.01 7.13
N TYR A 38 0.67 -12.06 6.39
CA TYR A 38 1.90 -12.19 5.60
C TYR A 38 2.87 -11.07 6.02
N ARG A 39 3.84 -11.44 6.82
CA ARG A 39 4.76 -10.52 7.49
C ARG A 39 6.13 -10.50 6.84
N ILE A 40 6.97 -9.59 7.27
CA ILE A 40 8.33 -9.45 6.72
C ILE A 40 9.16 -10.74 6.81
N ALA A 41 8.97 -11.54 7.86
CA ALA A 41 9.64 -12.83 7.99
C ALA A 41 9.22 -13.85 6.92
N ASP A 42 7.95 -13.83 6.50
CA ASP A 42 7.42 -14.68 5.43
C ASP A 42 8.04 -14.27 4.10
N TYR A 43 8.01 -12.97 3.80
CA TYR A 43 8.63 -12.39 2.61
C TYR A 43 10.13 -12.70 2.52
N ARG A 44 10.87 -12.52 3.62
CA ARG A 44 12.30 -12.87 3.68
C ARG A 44 12.57 -14.34 3.41
N ARG A 45 11.73 -15.23 3.95
CA ARG A 45 11.85 -16.68 3.75
C ARG A 45 11.67 -17.07 2.29
N GLU A 46 10.69 -16.49 1.60
CA GLU A 46 10.44 -16.75 0.18
C GLU A 46 11.60 -16.26 -0.70
N LEU A 47 12.22 -15.15 -0.33
CA LEU A 47 13.32 -14.55 -1.07
C LEU A 47 14.72 -14.95 -0.56
N ALA A 48 14.83 -15.96 0.33
CA ALA A 48 16.09 -16.35 0.95
C ALA A 48 17.22 -16.68 -0.06
N ASN A 49 16.84 -17.13 -1.26
CA ASN A 49 17.78 -17.46 -2.34
C ASN A 49 17.96 -16.34 -3.37
N TRP A 50 17.45 -15.14 -3.11
CA TRP A 50 17.53 -14.01 -4.03
C TRP A 50 18.39 -12.89 -3.44
N ASN A 51 19.02 -12.09 -4.30
CA ASN A 51 19.81 -10.94 -3.87
C ASN A 51 18.94 -9.67 -3.86
N LEU A 52 17.97 -9.64 -2.94
CA LEU A 52 17.09 -8.48 -2.74
C LEU A 52 17.84 -7.36 -2.04
N VAL A 53 17.98 -6.21 -2.70
CA VAL A 53 18.68 -5.02 -2.17
C VAL A 53 17.73 -3.89 -1.76
N GLY A 54 16.45 -4.00 -2.09
CA GLY A 54 15.42 -3.04 -1.70
C GLY A 54 14.03 -3.54 -2.09
N ALA A 55 12.99 -3.01 -1.44
CA ALA A 55 11.62 -3.36 -1.75
C ALA A 55 10.68 -2.17 -1.51
N VAL A 56 9.71 -1.98 -2.39
CA VAL A 56 8.67 -0.94 -2.30
C VAL A 56 7.36 -1.58 -1.87
N HIS A 57 6.94 -1.28 -0.64
CA HIS A 57 5.60 -1.67 -0.20
C HIS A 57 4.55 -0.77 -0.83
N VAL A 58 3.54 -1.36 -1.43
CA VAL A 58 2.36 -0.65 -1.91
C VAL A 58 1.20 -0.97 -0.98
N ASP A 59 0.36 0.02 -0.65
CA ASP A 59 -0.86 -0.15 0.16
C ASP A 59 -1.50 -1.54 -0.07
N ALA A 60 -1.65 -2.30 1.01
CA ALA A 60 -2.17 -3.66 0.97
C ALA A 60 -3.71 -3.73 1.12
N GLY A 61 -4.38 -2.59 1.09
CA GLY A 61 -5.83 -2.52 1.21
C GLY A 61 -6.32 -2.68 2.65
N ALA A 62 -5.62 -2.12 3.62
CA ALA A 62 -6.11 -1.98 4.99
C ALA A 62 -7.46 -1.25 5.00
N HIS A 63 -8.22 -1.36 6.09
CA HIS A 63 -9.50 -0.65 6.23
C HIS A 63 -9.34 0.84 5.95
N ALA A 64 -10.36 1.48 5.38
CA ALA A 64 -10.28 2.86 4.91
C ALA A 64 -9.83 3.88 5.98
N ASP A 65 -10.14 3.60 7.25
CA ASP A 65 -9.78 4.47 8.38
C ASP A 65 -8.38 4.17 8.94
N GLU A 66 -7.70 3.12 8.46
CA GLU A 66 -6.41 2.63 8.98
C GLU A 66 -5.22 2.96 8.08
N GLY A 67 -5.36 3.87 7.12
CA GLY A 67 -4.27 4.24 6.21
C GLY A 67 -3.03 4.82 6.91
N ARG A 68 -3.24 5.62 7.97
CA ARG A 68 -2.13 6.13 8.80
C ARG A 68 -1.50 5.01 9.63
N ASP A 69 -2.32 4.15 10.20
CA ASP A 69 -1.84 3.05 11.04
C ASP A 69 -1.01 2.06 10.22
N GLU A 70 -1.41 1.79 8.95
CA GLU A 70 -0.61 0.98 8.03
C GLU A 70 0.76 1.63 7.78
N THR A 71 0.81 2.93 7.52
CA THR A 71 2.06 3.66 7.32
C THR A 71 2.95 3.61 8.57
N GLN A 72 2.40 3.81 9.76
CA GLN A 72 3.15 3.74 11.01
C GLN A 72 3.68 2.32 11.27
N TRP A 73 2.84 1.31 11.08
CA TRP A 73 3.25 -0.08 11.22
C TRP A 73 4.38 -0.45 10.26
N LEU A 74 4.28 -0.08 8.98
CA LEU A 74 5.31 -0.33 7.98
C LEU A 74 6.63 0.39 8.30
N ASN A 75 6.58 1.60 8.84
CA ASN A 75 7.79 2.28 9.30
C ASN A 75 8.44 1.52 10.47
N SER A 76 7.67 1.02 11.44
CA SER A 76 8.21 0.21 12.54
C SER A 76 8.83 -1.10 12.06
N VAL A 77 8.21 -1.76 11.07
CA VAL A 77 8.78 -2.94 10.41
C VAL A 77 10.09 -2.59 9.72
N ALA A 78 10.15 -1.47 9.01
CA ALA A 78 11.35 -1.04 8.30
C ALA A 78 12.48 -0.61 9.26
N GLU A 79 12.18 -0.08 10.41
CA GLU A 79 13.17 0.23 11.46
C GLU A 79 13.80 -1.04 12.04
N ALA A 80 13.00 -2.08 12.22
CA ALA A 80 13.45 -3.35 12.79
C ALA A 80 14.19 -4.25 11.77
N ASP A 81 13.75 -4.28 10.50
CA ASP A 81 14.22 -5.23 9.48
C ASP A 81 15.04 -4.59 8.35
N GLY A 82 14.89 -3.27 8.12
CA GLY A 82 15.48 -2.57 6.97
C GLY A 82 14.57 -2.53 5.73
N LEU A 83 13.43 -3.23 5.73
CA LEU A 83 12.42 -3.21 4.66
C LEU A 83 11.03 -2.92 5.26
N PRO A 84 10.15 -2.24 4.50
CA PRO A 84 10.31 -1.73 3.13
C PRO A 84 11.28 -0.54 3.03
N SER A 85 11.97 -0.44 1.88
CA SER A 85 12.84 0.70 1.57
C SER A 85 12.04 1.95 1.24
N ALA A 86 10.88 1.77 0.62
CA ALA A 86 9.93 2.82 0.28
C ALA A 86 8.50 2.31 0.47
N ILE A 87 7.57 3.24 0.67
CA ILE A 87 6.15 2.99 0.87
C ILE A 87 5.34 3.83 -0.12
N VAL A 88 4.42 3.19 -0.81
CA VAL A 88 3.32 3.83 -1.52
C VAL A 88 2.09 3.70 -0.63
N ALA A 89 1.76 4.76 0.07
CA ALA A 89 0.77 4.77 1.12
C ALA A 89 -0.67 4.96 0.60
N ARG A 90 -1.66 4.60 1.41
CA ARG A 90 -3.07 4.81 1.09
C ARG A 90 -3.51 6.22 1.46
N VAL A 91 -4.16 6.94 0.52
CA VAL A 91 -4.94 8.15 0.80
C VAL A 91 -6.17 8.19 -0.10
N ALA A 92 -7.33 8.44 0.49
CA ALA A 92 -8.58 8.67 -0.24
C ALA A 92 -8.62 10.13 -0.72
N LEU A 93 -8.34 10.35 -2.00
CA LEU A 93 -8.11 11.68 -2.57
C LEU A 93 -9.37 12.55 -2.70
N GLU A 94 -10.56 11.96 -2.61
CA GLU A 94 -11.85 12.68 -2.65
C GLU A 94 -12.26 13.28 -1.29
N ARG A 95 -11.54 12.95 -0.23
CA ARG A 95 -11.91 13.41 1.11
C ARG A 95 -11.67 14.91 1.30
N PRO A 96 -12.49 15.58 2.13
CA PRO A 96 -12.30 17.01 2.41
C PRO A 96 -10.99 17.32 3.15
N ASP A 97 -10.47 16.37 3.94
CA ASP A 97 -9.23 16.46 4.72
C ASP A 97 -7.97 16.00 3.97
N VAL A 98 -8.07 15.76 2.66
CA VAL A 98 -7.00 15.18 1.83
C VAL A 98 -5.67 15.93 1.92
N GLU A 99 -5.67 17.26 2.02
CA GLU A 99 -4.43 18.05 2.10
C GLU A 99 -3.67 17.76 3.41
N ALA A 100 -4.38 17.64 4.52
CA ALA A 100 -3.79 17.25 5.79
C ALA A 100 -3.29 15.81 5.79
N GLU A 101 -4.01 14.88 5.12
CA GLU A 101 -3.58 13.51 4.95
C GLU A 101 -2.30 13.42 4.12
N LEU A 102 -2.23 14.11 2.99
CA LEU A 102 -1.04 14.14 2.14
C LEU A 102 0.17 14.73 2.86
N ALA A 103 -0.02 15.84 3.58
CA ALA A 103 1.03 16.46 4.39
C ALA A 103 1.56 15.51 5.47
N TRP A 104 0.64 14.78 6.14
CA TRP A 104 1.01 13.80 7.16
C TRP A 104 1.83 12.65 6.54
N GLN A 105 1.39 12.09 5.41
CA GLN A 105 2.11 11.03 4.70
C GLN A 105 3.49 11.50 4.22
N ALA A 106 3.59 12.71 3.66
CA ALA A 106 4.84 13.31 3.21
C ALA A 106 5.86 13.54 4.35
N GLY A 107 5.39 13.64 5.59
CA GLY A 107 6.24 13.71 6.79
C GLY A 107 7.03 12.43 7.08
N HIS A 108 6.68 11.31 6.44
CA HIS A 108 7.36 10.02 6.63
C HIS A 108 8.40 9.79 5.54
N ALA A 109 9.68 9.73 5.93
CA ALA A 109 10.79 9.68 4.99
C ALA A 109 10.79 8.48 4.01
N ARG A 110 10.08 7.39 4.32
CA ARG A 110 9.93 6.23 3.43
C ARG A 110 8.76 6.34 2.47
N VAL A 111 7.79 7.21 2.72
CA VAL A 111 6.67 7.42 1.80
C VAL A 111 7.19 8.13 0.54
N ARG A 112 6.91 7.55 -0.62
CA ARG A 112 7.34 8.02 -1.93
C ARG A 112 6.21 8.16 -2.93
N GLY A 113 5.01 7.78 -2.54
CA GLY A 113 3.85 7.88 -3.40
C GLY A 113 2.57 7.51 -2.68
N ILE A 114 1.47 7.71 -3.37
CA ILE A 114 0.13 7.42 -2.86
C ILE A 114 -0.57 6.45 -3.82
N ARG A 115 -1.24 5.46 -3.24
CA ARG A 115 -2.18 4.58 -3.94
C ARG A 115 -3.60 4.93 -3.53
N HIS A 116 -4.46 5.05 -4.52
CA HIS A 116 -5.90 5.10 -4.35
C HIS A 116 -6.56 4.18 -5.36
N LEU A 117 -7.17 3.08 -4.91
CA LEU A 117 -7.91 2.17 -5.78
C LEU A 117 -9.20 2.84 -6.24
N ILE A 118 -9.31 3.13 -7.53
CA ILE A 118 -10.43 3.85 -8.13
C ILE A 118 -11.07 3.08 -9.28
N ASN A 119 -10.78 1.77 -9.39
CA ASN A 119 -11.35 0.97 -10.46
C ASN A 119 -12.89 1.04 -10.42
N TRP A 120 -13.46 1.27 -11.59
CA TRP A 120 -14.88 1.41 -11.76
C TRP A 120 -15.33 0.82 -13.10
N HIS A 121 -16.49 0.15 -13.12
CA HIS A 121 -17.07 -0.40 -14.32
C HIS A 121 -18.57 -0.03 -14.39
N PRO A 122 -19.08 0.49 -15.53
CA PRO A 122 -20.44 1.03 -15.63
C PRO A 122 -21.53 -0.03 -15.40
N HIS A 123 -21.29 -1.27 -15.84
CA HIS A 123 -22.29 -2.33 -15.86
C HIS A 123 -21.99 -3.51 -14.93
N ASP A 124 -20.85 -3.49 -14.19
CA ASP A 124 -20.44 -4.59 -13.32
C ASP A 124 -20.02 -4.04 -11.94
N ALA A 125 -20.88 -4.21 -10.95
CA ALA A 125 -20.65 -3.74 -9.60
C ALA A 125 -19.50 -4.48 -8.90
N SER A 126 -19.22 -5.73 -9.26
CA SER A 126 -18.10 -6.51 -8.67
C SER A 126 -16.73 -5.97 -9.03
N ARG A 127 -16.66 -5.13 -10.07
CA ARG A 127 -15.44 -4.47 -10.54
C ARG A 127 -15.30 -3.02 -10.06
N ARG A 128 -15.99 -2.66 -8.98
CA ARG A 128 -15.98 -1.29 -8.46
C ARG A 128 -15.34 -1.24 -7.09
N ALA A 129 -14.30 -0.41 -6.95
CA ALA A 129 -13.80 -0.02 -5.64
C ALA A 129 -14.68 1.07 -4.99
N TYR A 130 -15.42 1.83 -5.82
CA TYR A 130 -16.33 2.90 -5.42
C TYR A 130 -17.68 2.81 -6.13
N PRO A 131 -18.75 3.33 -5.53
CA PRO A 131 -20.09 3.31 -6.15
C PRO A 131 -20.21 4.22 -7.38
N ARG A 132 -19.25 5.13 -7.57
CA ARG A 132 -19.18 6.10 -8.68
C ARG A 132 -17.79 6.15 -9.32
N ASP A 133 -17.72 6.66 -10.52
CA ASP A 133 -16.46 6.92 -11.24
C ASP A 133 -15.74 8.15 -10.62
N LEU A 134 -14.75 7.90 -9.78
CA LEU A 134 -13.98 8.96 -9.12
C LEU A 134 -13.15 9.80 -10.09
N THR A 135 -12.82 9.30 -11.28
CA THR A 135 -12.10 10.12 -12.28
C THR A 135 -12.89 11.33 -12.74
N ARG A 136 -14.22 11.31 -12.56
CA ARG A 136 -15.14 12.42 -12.86
C ARG A 136 -15.50 13.27 -11.64
N ASP A 137 -15.09 12.83 -10.45
CA ASP A 137 -15.40 13.53 -9.20
C ASP A 137 -14.49 14.76 -9.04
N PRO A 138 -15.04 15.98 -8.89
CA PRO A 138 -14.25 17.20 -8.74
C PRO A 138 -13.40 17.20 -7.46
N ASP A 139 -13.88 16.58 -6.37
CA ASP A 139 -13.14 16.50 -5.12
C ASP A 139 -11.93 15.58 -5.27
N TRP A 140 -12.10 14.42 -5.94
CA TRP A 140 -11.00 13.53 -6.26
C TRP A 140 -9.95 14.23 -7.13
N ARG A 141 -10.38 14.96 -8.17
CA ARG A 141 -9.46 15.71 -9.05
C ARG A 141 -8.71 16.80 -8.31
N ARG A 142 -9.37 17.48 -7.38
CA ARG A 142 -8.72 18.46 -6.50
C ARG A 142 -7.64 17.78 -5.66
N GLY A 143 -7.97 16.67 -4.99
CA GLY A 143 -7.00 15.91 -4.19
C GLY A 143 -5.85 15.37 -5.01
N TYR A 144 -6.12 14.85 -6.21
CA TYR A 144 -5.07 14.39 -7.13
C TYR A 144 -4.10 15.51 -7.52
N ALA A 145 -4.62 16.72 -7.79
CA ALA A 145 -3.78 17.88 -8.12
C ALA A 145 -2.86 18.31 -6.97
N LEU A 146 -3.21 18.01 -5.71
CA LEU A 146 -2.37 18.31 -4.55
C LEU A 146 -1.12 17.44 -4.48
N LEU A 147 -1.11 16.25 -5.08
CA LEU A 147 0.06 15.36 -5.07
C LEU A 147 1.32 16.07 -5.60
N GLY A 148 1.19 16.89 -6.65
CA GLY A 148 2.31 17.64 -7.21
C GLY A 148 2.96 18.68 -6.28
N ARG A 149 2.35 18.97 -5.13
CA ARG A 149 2.93 19.86 -4.10
C ARG A 149 3.85 19.15 -3.13
N HIS A 150 3.80 17.83 -3.13
CA HIS A 150 4.57 16.97 -2.21
C HIS A 150 5.71 16.20 -2.88
N GLY A 151 5.93 16.39 -4.19
CA GLY A 151 7.03 15.80 -4.97
C GLY A 151 6.62 14.57 -5.77
#